data_8e1348f01bd40b7105652be07354d90b
#
_entry.id   8e1348f01bd40b7105652be07354d90b
#
_cell.length_a   1.000
_cell.length_b   1.000
_cell.length_c   1.000
_cell.angle_alpha   90.00
_cell.angle_beta   90.00
_cell.angle_gamma   90.00
#
_symmetry.space_group_name_H-M   'P 1'
#
loop_
_entity.id
_entity.type
_entity.pdbx_description
1 polymer ?
#
loop_
_entity_poly.entity_id
_entity_poly.type
_entity_poly.pdbx_seq_one_letter_code
_entity_poly.pdbx_strand_id
1 'polypeptide(L)'
;MQSLVGSLIFFSKAVRSARAFNRRFYDLTVKAKKPHHFIKLSSEVKEDMKVCLSFLEFFNGKAYFPESEWSDNETLELYVDSAGSETMGASGFISKEWVFFQWPQNWVDLGILKDITFLEFVPIVLFMAIWGSRLQNKKVKFYIDNRALVDIVNIRKLPNLSVSWH
;
A
#
# COMPACT_ATOMS: atom_id res chain seq x y z
N MET A 1 -0.46 -8.09 -25.43
CA MET A 1 0.12 -7.51 -24.19
C MET A 1 -0.03 -6.01 -24.12
N GLN A 2 0.47 -5.22 -25.08
CA GLN A 2 0.40 -3.74 -25.06
C GLN A 2 -1.02 -3.20 -24.93
N SER A 3 -2.00 -3.79 -25.65
CA SER A 3 -3.41 -3.41 -25.54
C SER A 3 -3.97 -3.65 -24.11
N LEU A 4 -3.67 -4.82 -23.53
CA LEU A 4 -4.08 -5.13 -22.16
C LEU A 4 -3.47 -4.14 -21.16
N VAL A 5 -2.18 -3.85 -21.28
CA VAL A 5 -1.49 -2.89 -20.39
C VAL A 5 -2.08 -1.49 -20.55
N GLY A 6 -2.36 -1.06 -21.78
CA GLY A 6 -3.07 0.20 -22.04
C GLY A 6 -4.43 0.27 -21.34
N SER A 7 -5.22 -0.79 -21.42
CA SER A 7 -6.52 -0.89 -20.74
C SER A 7 -6.39 -0.85 -19.22
N LEU A 8 -5.41 -1.56 -18.65
CA LEU A 8 -5.15 -1.54 -17.20
C LEU A 8 -4.67 -0.17 -16.71
N ILE A 9 -3.83 0.52 -17.49
CA ILE A 9 -3.41 1.89 -17.18
C ILE A 9 -4.62 2.84 -17.21
N PHE A 10 -5.50 2.69 -18.19
CA PHE A 10 -6.73 3.49 -18.25
C PHE A 10 -7.65 3.19 -17.07
N PHE A 11 -7.89 1.91 -16.77
CA PHE A 11 -8.67 1.48 -15.61
C PHE A 11 -8.13 2.05 -14.28
N SER A 12 -6.82 2.11 -14.12
CA SER A 12 -6.18 2.67 -12.92
C SER A 12 -6.38 4.18 -12.73
N LYS A 13 -6.96 4.88 -13.70
CA LYS A 13 -7.42 6.26 -13.52
C LYS A 13 -8.71 6.31 -12.68
N ALA A 14 -9.57 5.32 -12.84
CA ALA A 14 -10.78 5.19 -12.05
C ALA A 14 -10.52 4.49 -10.70
N VAL A 15 -9.77 3.38 -10.73
CA VAL A 15 -9.37 2.62 -9.53
C VAL A 15 -7.91 2.94 -9.20
N ARG A 16 -7.70 3.96 -8.39
CA ARG A 16 -6.35 4.49 -8.13
C ARG A 16 -5.41 3.48 -7.47
N SER A 17 -5.94 2.59 -6.62
CA SER A 17 -5.16 1.53 -5.97
C SER A 17 -4.53 0.57 -6.98
N ALA A 18 -5.13 0.37 -8.15
CA ALA A 18 -4.58 -0.48 -9.20
C ALA A 18 -3.26 0.05 -9.80
N ARG A 19 -2.94 1.34 -9.61
CA ARG A 19 -1.68 1.93 -10.12
C ARG A 19 -0.43 1.27 -9.55
N ALA A 20 -0.47 0.82 -8.30
CA ALA A 20 0.66 0.17 -7.65
C ALA A 20 1.11 -1.10 -8.39
N PHE A 21 0.19 -1.77 -9.07
CA PHE A 21 0.41 -3.04 -9.76
C PHE A 21 0.75 -2.89 -11.25
N ASN A 22 0.63 -1.70 -11.82
CA ASN A 22 0.86 -1.48 -13.25
C ASN A 22 2.33 -1.49 -13.67
N ARG A 23 3.27 -1.26 -12.76
CA ARG A 23 4.70 -1.10 -13.09
C ARG A 23 5.27 -2.33 -13.78
N ARG A 24 5.04 -3.53 -13.22
CA ARG A 24 5.55 -4.78 -13.81
C ARG A 24 4.95 -5.06 -15.20
N PHE A 25 3.70 -4.67 -15.42
CA PHE A 25 3.08 -4.77 -16.76
C PHE A 25 3.76 -3.85 -17.77
N TYR A 26 4.10 -2.64 -17.36
CA TYR A 26 4.85 -1.71 -18.21
C TYR A 26 6.24 -2.27 -18.54
N ASP A 27 6.96 -2.77 -17.55
CA ASP A 27 8.29 -3.38 -17.74
C ASP A 27 8.25 -4.57 -18.72
N LEU A 28 7.16 -5.34 -18.75
CA LEU A 28 6.94 -6.40 -19.75
C LEU A 28 6.79 -5.83 -21.15
N THR A 29 6.10 -4.70 -21.33
CA THR A 29 5.92 -4.11 -22.66
C THR A 29 7.23 -3.57 -23.23
N VAL A 30 8.10 -3.04 -22.37
CA VAL A 30 9.44 -2.55 -22.75
C VAL A 30 10.33 -3.70 -23.25
N LYS A 31 10.18 -4.90 -22.67
CA LYS A 31 10.91 -6.11 -23.11
C LYS A 31 10.42 -6.65 -24.45
N ALA A 32 9.19 -6.37 -24.84
CA ALA A 32 8.58 -6.83 -26.09
C ALA A 32 8.96 -5.93 -27.26
N LYS A 33 10.12 -6.14 -27.88
CA LYS A 33 10.62 -5.32 -29.01
C LYS A 33 9.82 -5.48 -30.31
N LYS A 34 9.09 -6.58 -30.48
CA LYS A 34 8.29 -6.88 -31.68
C LYS A 34 6.92 -7.43 -31.31
N PRO A 35 5.87 -7.19 -32.11
CA PRO A 35 4.49 -7.61 -31.80
C PRO A 35 4.30 -9.13 -31.61
N HIS A 36 5.14 -9.95 -32.24
CA HIS A 36 5.08 -11.42 -32.21
C HIS A 36 5.99 -12.04 -31.14
N HIS A 37 6.67 -11.25 -30.30
CA HIS A 37 7.47 -11.80 -29.22
C HIS A 37 6.60 -12.42 -28.14
N PHE A 38 6.87 -13.66 -27.80
CA PHE A 38 6.31 -14.30 -26.63
C PHE A 38 7.11 -13.89 -25.40
N ILE A 39 6.40 -13.50 -24.35
CA ILE A 39 6.98 -13.12 -23.07
C ILE A 39 6.47 -14.09 -22.02
N LYS A 40 7.39 -14.72 -21.29
CA LYS A 40 7.04 -15.56 -20.15
C LYS A 40 6.60 -14.66 -19.00
N LEU A 41 5.38 -14.88 -18.48
CA LEU A 41 4.88 -14.18 -17.30
C LEU A 41 5.49 -14.82 -16.04
N SER A 42 6.14 -14.00 -15.21
CA SER A 42 6.59 -14.45 -13.89
C SER A 42 5.42 -14.65 -12.92
N SER A 43 5.69 -15.30 -11.79
CA SER A 43 4.70 -15.50 -10.71
C SER A 43 4.16 -14.17 -10.19
N GLU A 44 5.06 -13.22 -9.98
CA GLU A 44 4.73 -11.89 -9.44
C GLU A 44 3.79 -11.10 -10.40
N VAL A 45 4.03 -11.20 -11.71
CA VAL A 45 3.15 -10.59 -12.71
C VAL A 45 1.76 -11.22 -12.69
N LYS A 46 1.70 -12.54 -12.52
CA LYS A 46 0.41 -13.25 -12.42
C LYS A 46 -0.36 -12.86 -11.17
N GLU A 47 0.33 -12.67 -10.04
CA GLU A 47 -0.30 -12.18 -8.82
C GLU A 47 -0.80 -10.73 -8.98
N ASP A 48 -0.01 -9.83 -9.57
CA ASP A 48 -0.48 -8.48 -9.89
C ASP A 48 -1.72 -8.50 -10.79
N MET A 49 -1.80 -9.43 -11.75
CA MET A 49 -2.99 -9.61 -12.59
C MET A 49 -4.21 -10.06 -11.80
N LYS A 50 -4.06 -10.99 -10.85
CA LYS A 50 -5.15 -11.43 -9.96
C LYS A 50 -5.67 -10.28 -9.10
N VAL A 51 -4.78 -9.46 -8.56
CA VAL A 51 -5.17 -8.27 -7.80
C VAL A 51 -5.93 -7.28 -8.67
N CYS A 52 -5.46 -7.02 -9.91
CA CYS A 52 -6.20 -6.17 -10.84
C CYS A 52 -7.58 -6.75 -11.17
N LEU A 53 -7.68 -8.08 -11.32
CA LEU A 53 -8.96 -8.76 -11.57
C LEU A 53 -9.93 -8.57 -10.39
N SER A 54 -9.46 -8.75 -9.16
CA SER A 54 -10.30 -8.54 -7.98
C SER A 54 -10.82 -7.10 -7.88
N PHE A 55 -10.02 -6.10 -8.25
CA PHE A 55 -10.51 -4.72 -8.33
C PHE A 55 -11.60 -4.55 -9.39
N LEU A 56 -11.49 -5.25 -10.52
CA LEU A 56 -12.51 -5.19 -11.59
C LEU A 56 -13.83 -5.83 -11.16
N GLU A 57 -13.78 -6.94 -10.43
CA GLU A 57 -14.96 -7.64 -9.92
C GLU A 57 -15.80 -6.79 -8.97
N PHE A 58 -15.12 -5.98 -8.13
CA PHE A 58 -15.78 -5.09 -7.16
C PHE A 58 -16.02 -3.68 -7.69
N PHE A 59 -15.55 -3.36 -8.89
CA PHE A 59 -15.70 -2.02 -9.45
C PHE A 59 -17.14 -1.74 -9.87
N ASN A 60 -17.75 -0.77 -9.22
CA ASN A 60 -19.14 -0.38 -9.42
C ASN A 60 -19.35 0.71 -10.50
N GLY A 61 -18.33 0.99 -11.33
CA GLY A 61 -18.36 2.04 -12.34
C GLY A 61 -18.18 3.47 -11.82
N LYS A 62 -18.02 3.67 -10.51
CA LYS A 62 -17.87 5.00 -9.89
C LYS A 62 -16.41 5.27 -9.57
N ALA A 63 -15.89 6.41 -10.02
CA ALA A 63 -14.61 6.92 -9.59
C ALA A 63 -14.79 7.74 -8.30
N TYR A 64 -13.88 7.53 -7.36
CA TYR A 64 -13.88 8.25 -6.11
C TYR A 64 -12.93 9.46 -6.18
N PHE A 65 -13.43 10.62 -5.77
CA PHE A 65 -12.63 11.84 -5.61
C PHE A 65 -12.40 12.05 -4.11
N PRO A 66 -11.17 11.86 -3.60
CA PRO A 66 -10.88 12.08 -2.20
C PRO A 66 -11.07 13.56 -1.83
N GLU A 67 -11.27 13.83 -0.57
CA GLU A 67 -11.30 15.19 -0.02
C GLU A 67 -10.10 16.01 -0.50
N SER A 68 -10.27 17.33 -0.64
CA SER A 68 -9.19 18.24 -1.06
C SER A 68 -8.11 18.37 0.02
N GLU A 69 -8.51 18.35 1.28
CA GLU A 69 -7.65 18.54 2.43
C GLU A 69 -7.10 17.23 2.99
N TRP A 70 -5.93 17.32 3.63
CA TRP A 70 -5.33 16.20 4.33
C TRP A 70 -5.81 16.18 5.79
N SER A 71 -6.21 15.01 6.25
CA SER A 71 -6.44 14.76 7.67
C SER A 71 -5.12 14.34 8.31
N ASP A 72 -4.66 15.08 9.27
CA ASP A 72 -3.41 14.85 10.01
C ASP A 72 -3.65 14.48 11.48
N ASN A 73 -2.59 14.43 12.28
CA ASN A 73 -2.68 14.06 13.69
C ASN A 73 -3.47 15.04 14.54
N GLU A 74 -3.55 16.31 14.17
CA GLU A 74 -4.36 17.30 14.91
C GLU A 74 -5.85 16.99 14.83
N THR A 75 -6.27 16.40 13.70
CA THR A 75 -7.68 16.06 13.46
C THR A 75 -8.02 14.61 13.78
N LEU A 76 -7.08 13.68 13.59
CA LEU A 76 -7.33 12.23 13.74
C LEU A 76 -6.79 11.68 15.04
N GLU A 77 -5.83 12.34 15.68
CA GLU A 77 -5.07 11.80 16.81
C GLU A 77 -4.58 10.36 16.51
N LEU A 78 -4.07 10.14 15.31
CA LEU A 78 -3.62 8.83 14.84
C LEU A 78 -2.10 8.72 14.98
N TYR A 79 -1.68 7.81 15.85
CA TYR A 79 -0.29 7.51 16.11
C TYR A 79 -0.03 6.03 15.88
N VAL A 80 1.09 5.70 15.27
CA VAL A 80 1.54 4.34 15.02
C VAL A 80 3.02 4.23 15.34
N ASP A 81 3.40 3.11 15.94
CA ASP A 81 4.78 2.85 16.33
C ASP A 81 5.08 1.36 16.27
N SER A 82 6.35 1.00 16.06
CA SER A 82 6.80 -0.38 16.05
C SER A 82 8.18 -0.54 16.67
N ALA A 83 8.42 -1.67 17.29
CA ALA A 83 9.70 -2.02 17.90
C ALA A 83 10.23 -3.33 17.31
N GLY A 84 11.52 -3.36 16.95
CA GLY A 84 12.17 -4.53 16.34
C GLY A 84 12.58 -5.64 17.34
N SER A 85 12.21 -5.53 18.62
CA SER A 85 12.51 -6.55 19.63
C SER A 85 11.53 -7.72 19.52
N GLU A 86 12.03 -8.93 19.74
CA GLU A 86 11.27 -10.19 19.73
C GLU A 86 10.10 -10.19 20.72
N THR A 87 10.24 -9.51 21.86
CA THR A 87 9.23 -9.41 22.90
C THR A 87 8.24 -8.27 22.73
N MET A 88 8.46 -7.44 21.73
CA MET A 88 7.64 -6.27 21.42
C MET A 88 6.77 -6.50 20.18
N GLY A 89 6.31 -5.44 19.58
CA GLY A 89 5.39 -5.52 18.46
C GLY A 89 5.12 -4.16 17.86
N ALA A 90 3.93 -3.99 17.35
CA ALA A 90 3.43 -2.73 16.84
C ALA A 90 2.25 -2.24 17.68
N SER A 91 2.15 -0.94 17.83
CA SER A 91 1.06 -0.28 18.55
C SER A 91 0.45 0.82 17.72
N GLY A 92 -0.80 1.14 18.00
CA GLY A 92 -1.48 2.25 17.39
C GLY A 92 -2.56 2.82 18.28
N PHE A 93 -2.82 4.09 18.06
CA PHE A 93 -3.80 4.86 18.79
C PHE A 93 -4.57 5.75 17.83
N ILE A 94 -5.86 5.84 17.99
CA ILE A 94 -6.72 6.80 17.29
C ILE A 94 -7.76 7.35 18.26
N SER A 95 -7.74 8.67 18.47
CA SER A 95 -8.64 9.37 19.40
C SER A 95 -8.54 8.82 20.82
N LYS A 96 -9.35 7.85 21.21
CA LYS A 96 -9.38 7.24 22.56
C LYS A 96 -9.19 5.74 22.53
N GLU A 97 -8.94 5.18 21.38
CA GLU A 97 -8.77 3.75 21.19
C GLU A 97 -7.33 3.43 20.90
N TRP A 98 -6.85 2.33 21.41
CA TRP A 98 -5.53 1.81 21.14
C TRP A 98 -5.58 0.35 20.79
N VAL A 99 -4.58 -0.13 20.07
CA VAL A 99 -4.38 -1.54 19.77
C VAL A 99 -2.88 -1.85 19.82
N PHE A 100 -2.58 -3.05 20.28
CA PHE A 100 -1.24 -3.60 20.32
C PHE A 100 -1.24 -4.94 19.57
N PHE A 101 -0.20 -5.18 18.81
CA PHE A 101 0.03 -6.41 18.07
C PHE A 101 1.43 -6.90 18.36
N GLN A 102 1.56 -8.05 18.98
CA GLN A 102 2.84 -8.68 19.23
C GLN A 102 3.32 -9.41 17.96
N TRP A 103 4.63 -9.36 17.69
CA TRP A 103 5.18 -10.05 16.55
C TRP A 103 4.95 -11.56 16.63
N PRO A 104 4.46 -12.21 15.54
CA PRO A 104 4.29 -13.64 15.50
C PRO A 104 5.64 -14.37 15.65
N GLN A 105 5.67 -15.48 16.37
CA GLN A 105 6.90 -16.23 16.59
C GLN A 105 7.59 -16.66 15.28
N ASN A 106 6.83 -17.03 14.27
CA ASN A 106 7.37 -17.38 12.96
C ASN A 106 8.11 -16.21 12.25
N TRP A 107 7.79 -14.94 12.59
CA TRP A 107 8.54 -13.79 12.07
C TRP A 107 9.90 -13.64 12.75
N VAL A 108 9.97 -13.96 14.05
CA VAL A 108 11.23 -14.05 14.80
C VAL A 108 12.12 -15.12 14.16
N ASP A 109 11.57 -16.32 13.98
CA ASP A 109 12.29 -17.49 13.46
C ASP A 109 12.80 -17.27 12.02
N LEU A 110 12.03 -16.58 11.19
CA LEU A 110 12.41 -16.21 9.83
C LEU A 110 13.33 -14.98 9.73
N GLY A 111 13.62 -14.31 10.86
CA GLY A 111 14.49 -13.14 10.89
C GLY A 111 13.89 -11.88 10.26
N ILE A 112 12.55 -11.82 10.11
CA ILE A 112 11.84 -10.67 9.52
C ILE A 112 12.02 -9.43 10.37
N LEU A 113 12.19 -9.57 11.69
CA LEU A 113 12.38 -8.46 12.62
C LEU A 113 13.65 -7.62 12.37
N LYS A 114 14.54 -8.09 11.49
CA LYS A 114 15.74 -7.33 11.08
C LYS A 114 15.43 -6.22 10.07
N ASP A 115 14.30 -6.31 9.39
CA ASP A 115 13.86 -5.29 8.43
C ASP A 115 12.96 -4.26 9.13
N ILE A 116 13.57 -3.26 9.74
CA ILE A 116 12.86 -2.20 10.45
C ILE A 116 11.89 -1.44 9.55
N THR A 117 12.24 -1.26 8.27
CA THR A 117 11.35 -0.57 7.31
C THR A 117 10.06 -1.35 7.11
N PHE A 118 10.15 -2.68 7.01
CA PHE A 118 8.98 -3.54 6.95
C PHE A 118 8.16 -3.48 8.24
N LEU A 119 8.83 -3.55 9.40
CA LEU A 119 8.14 -3.51 10.70
C LEU A 119 7.37 -2.21 10.91
N GLU A 120 7.91 -1.07 10.48
CA GLU A 120 7.20 0.21 10.55
C GLU A 120 6.07 0.36 9.52
N PHE A 121 6.12 -0.38 8.43
CA PHE A 121 5.03 -0.42 7.46
C PHE A 121 3.84 -1.24 7.95
N VAL A 122 4.09 -2.30 8.71
CA VAL A 122 3.04 -3.22 9.20
C VAL A 122 1.96 -2.52 10.01
N PRO A 123 2.26 -1.68 11.02
CA PRO A 123 1.21 -0.98 11.78
C PRO A 123 0.35 -0.09 10.90
N ILE A 124 0.90 0.59 9.91
CA ILE A 124 0.11 1.41 8.98
C ILE A 124 -0.95 0.56 8.29
N VAL A 125 -0.56 -0.60 7.75
CA VAL A 125 -1.48 -1.51 7.07
C VAL A 125 -2.52 -2.10 8.01
N LEU A 126 -2.09 -2.56 9.19
CA LEU A 126 -3.00 -3.15 10.19
C LEU A 126 -4.03 -2.13 10.67
N PHE A 127 -3.61 -0.90 10.97
CA PHE A 127 -4.53 0.12 11.46
C PHE A 127 -5.46 0.65 10.38
N MET A 128 -5.01 0.67 9.13
CA MET A 128 -5.91 0.90 8.01
C MET A 128 -6.96 -0.23 7.87
N ALA A 129 -6.60 -1.46 8.19
CA ALA A 129 -7.55 -2.57 8.20
C ALA A 129 -8.54 -2.49 9.37
N ILE A 130 -8.07 -2.10 10.56
CA ILE A 130 -8.89 -2.02 11.79
C ILE A 130 -9.81 -0.80 11.76
N TRP A 131 -9.25 0.37 11.44
CA TRP A 131 -9.97 1.66 11.49
C TRP A 131 -10.32 2.24 10.11
N GLY A 132 -10.18 1.45 9.05
CA GLY A 132 -10.39 1.91 7.68
C GLY A 132 -11.77 2.49 7.42
N SER A 133 -12.81 2.02 8.12
CA SER A 133 -14.16 2.58 8.02
C SER A 133 -14.23 4.05 8.49
N ARG A 134 -13.43 4.42 9.50
CA ARG A 134 -13.32 5.81 10.00
C ARG A 134 -12.47 6.70 9.07
N LEU A 135 -11.56 6.07 8.33
CA LEU A 135 -10.66 6.73 7.40
C LEU A 135 -11.22 6.77 5.97
N GLN A 136 -12.40 6.22 5.78
CA GLN A 136 -13.06 6.17 4.48
C GLN A 136 -13.27 7.60 3.95
N ASN A 137 -12.94 7.80 2.68
CA ASN A 137 -13.04 9.07 1.96
C ASN A 137 -12.06 10.17 2.42
N LYS A 138 -11.15 9.89 3.34
CA LYS A 138 -10.16 10.85 3.82
C LYS A 138 -8.82 10.69 3.11
N LYS A 139 -8.08 11.77 3.01
CA LYS A 139 -6.64 11.76 2.73
C LYS A 139 -5.93 11.78 4.07
N VAL A 140 -5.29 10.69 4.42
CA VAL A 140 -4.65 10.52 5.72
C VAL A 140 -3.16 10.78 5.63
N LYS A 141 -2.64 11.59 6.53
CA LYS A 141 -1.22 11.88 6.65
C LYS A 141 -0.68 11.15 7.88
N PHE A 142 0.23 10.22 7.63
CA PHE A 142 0.98 9.51 8.69
C PHE A 142 2.33 10.20 8.91
N TYR A 143 2.75 10.26 10.16
CA TYR A 143 4.07 10.71 10.56
C TYR A 143 4.86 9.50 11.02
N ILE A 144 6.00 9.26 10.40
CA ILE A 144 6.91 8.15 10.73
C ILE A 144 8.35 8.66 10.71
N ASP A 145 9.20 8.02 11.47
CA ASP A 145 10.61 8.37 11.62
C ASP A 145 11.55 7.58 10.69
N ASN A 146 10.99 6.76 9.78
CA ASN A 146 11.76 6.00 8.78
C ASN A 146 11.69 6.64 7.39
N ARG A 147 12.76 7.29 6.98
CA ARG A 147 12.83 7.96 5.68
C ARG A 147 12.65 7.02 4.49
N ALA A 148 13.20 5.81 4.57
CA ALA A 148 13.05 4.85 3.49
C ALA A 148 11.59 4.48 3.27
N LEU A 149 10.82 4.32 4.35
CA LEU A 149 9.39 4.06 4.28
C LEU A 149 8.63 5.27 3.72
N VAL A 150 8.97 6.49 4.13
CA VAL A 150 8.40 7.72 3.56
C VAL A 150 8.59 7.76 2.04
N ASP A 151 9.79 7.48 1.58
CA ASP A 151 10.11 7.48 0.15
C ASP A 151 9.35 6.37 -0.60
N ILE A 152 9.28 5.17 -0.04
CA ILE A 152 8.55 4.04 -0.64
C ILE A 152 7.07 4.37 -0.82
N VAL A 153 6.42 4.90 0.22
CA VAL A 153 4.99 5.20 0.19
C VAL A 153 4.69 6.37 -0.76
N ASN A 154 5.46 7.45 -0.68
CA ASN A 154 5.23 8.65 -1.48
C ASN A 154 5.61 8.48 -2.95
N ILE A 155 6.72 7.78 -3.26
CA ILE A 155 7.15 7.52 -4.64
C ILE A 155 6.16 6.60 -5.35
N ARG A 156 5.63 5.59 -4.65
CA ARG A 156 4.61 4.70 -5.21
C ARG A 156 3.24 5.35 -5.34
N LYS A 157 3.11 6.61 -4.88
CA LYS A 157 1.89 7.43 -5.02
C LYS A 157 0.64 6.66 -4.63
N LEU A 158 0.60 6.15 -3.42
CA LEU A 158 -0.65 5.70 -2.83
C LEU A 158 -1.55 6.95 -2.71
N PRO A 159 -2.61 7.08 -3.51
CA PRO A 159 -3.23 8.38 -3.81
C PRO A 159 -3.90 9.04 -2.61
N ASN A 160 -4.15 8.30 -1.56
CA ASN A 160 -4.84 8.76 -0.35
C ASN A 160 -3.98 8.63 0.91
N LEU A 161 -2.71 8.24 0.75
CA LEU A 161 -1.76 8.11 1.83
C LEU A 161 -0.55 9.00 1.54
N SER A 162 -0.23 9.87 2.46
CA SER A 162 1.03 10.61 2.50
C SER A 162 1.70 10.35 3.83
N VAL A 163 2.99 10.18 3.78
CA VAL A 163 3.82 9.94 4.95
C VAL A 163 4.84 11.07 5.03
N SER A 164 4.99 11.67 6.20
CA SER A 164 5.93 12.75 6.46
C SER A 164 6.93 12.36 7.53
N TRP A 165 8.14 12.93 7.45
CA TRP A 165 9.14 12.84 8.49
C TRP A 165 8.72 13.62 9.74
N HIS A 166 9.08 13.09 10.88
CA HIS A 166 9.14 13.81 12.15
C HIS A 166 10.53 14.33 12.39
#